data_0b99728c390f8702d60ed0d7d8b0a829
#
_entry.id   0b99728c390f8702d60ed0d7d8b0a829
#
_cell.length_a   1.000
_cell.length_b   1.000
_cell.length_c   1.000
_cell.angle_alpha   90.00
_cell.angle_beta   90.00
_cell.angle_gamma   90.00
#
_symmetry.space_group_name_H-M   'P 1'
#
loop_
_entity.id
_entity.type
_entity.pdbx_description
1 polymer ?
#
loop_
_entity_poly.entity_id
_entity_poly.type
_entity_poly.pdbx_seq_one_letter_code
_entity_poly.pdbx_strand_id
1 'polypeptide(L)'
;MNATPMLPRRAASPLAALTTQRLVPLIFFVLLFALATRPPTDTDTWWHLRTGEVTLQNGAPPLTDAFSHTRFGQAWDNTSWLAQIVMALSYRLLGDGGLALLTAALAVLGMWLVWQTCEGDVYTRAFAMLIGATAAAIFWSARPQMFSFAFSALLLYLLHRFKRGQKDQLWLIVPLIIVWVNTHPGYFIAFILLGGFIVGEALGKLFGALETQALRWQQIGKLILITVIGYAALVLNPSGTATWSYAFRTFGIGALQNFIQEWASPDFHRRETWAFLALFFATFAAVGFSERRHDFTDLCLFCGTAFMAFYAGRNISLFALVATPILTRHVNAFRERRGWRLPKARPPKGAALALNWLLLVLIVSGSALKIFAELTPAAIQRAQAERLPLGVVAYLNAARPQGVLFNTYNWGGYLLFAAPDFPVFVDGRTDLYDDALLTEWLRAYSGVAWREVFERWSIGLVVLERDTTLAALLRNDPDWRETYSDQIGAVFERR
;
A
#
# COMPACT_ATOMS: atom_id res chain seq x y z
N MET A 1 6.43 -30.99 -61.99
CA MET A 1 6.39 -29.91 -61.00
C MET A 1 6.65 -30.51 -59.61
N ASN A 2 7.91 -30.45 -59.17
CA ASN A 2 8.29 -31.04 -57.86
C ASN A 2 8.08 -30.01 -56.76
N ALA A 3 7.12 -30.24 -55.90
CA ALA A 3 6.92 -29.44 -54.69
C ALA A 3 8.02 -29.80 -53.66
N THR A 4 8.91 -28.86 -53.39
CA THR A 4 9.92 -28.98 -52.33
C THR A 4 9.20 -29.00 -50.98
N PRO A 5 9.39 -29.97 -50.08
CA PRO A 5 8.79 -30.00 -48.79
C PRO A 5 9.32 -28.87 -47.93
N MET A 6 8.44 -27.96 -47.44
CA MET A 6 8.80 -26.95 -46.43
C MET A 6 9.16 -27.70 -45.15
N LEU A 7 10.45 -27.65 -44.80
CA LEU A 7 10.93 -28.10 -43.47
C LEU A 7 10.21 -27.31 -42.34
N PRO A 8 9.72 -27.99 -41.31
CA PRO A 8 9.06 -27.30 -40.19
C PRO A 8 10.05 -26.31 -39.57
N ARG A 9 9.65 -25.05 -39.45
CA ARG A 9 10.41 -24.03 -38.71
C ARG A 9 10.64 -24.58 -37.29
N ARG A 10 11.90 -24.94 -37.01
CA ARG A 10 12.34 -25.29 -35.64
C ARG A 10 11.84 -24.18 -34.70
N ALA A 11 11.02 -24.53 -33.71
CA ALA A 11 10.68 -23.66 -32.63
C ALA A 11 11.97 -23.14 -32.02
N ALA A 12 12.19 -21.84 -32.08
CA ALA A 12 13.37 -21.21 -31.48
C ALA A 12 13.40 -21.61 -30.01
N SER A 13 14.53 -22.13 -29.52
CA SER A 13 14.68 -22.47 -28.12
C SER A 13 14.33 -21.24 -27.25
N PRO A 14 13.67 -21.40 -26.10
CA PRO A 14 13.34 -20.24 -25.22
C PRO A 14 14.57 -19.39 -24.91
N LEU A 15 15.76 -20.01 -24.84
CA LEU A 15 17.07 -19.36 -24.63
C LEU A 15 17.46 -18.42 -25.77
N ALA A 16 17.10 -18.74 -27.04
CA ALA A 16 17.40 -17.90 -28.20
C ALA A 16 16.46 -16.67 -28.32
N ALA A 17 15.48 -16.53 -27.42
CA ALA A 17 14.41 -15.54 -27.51
C ALA A 17 14.56 -14.35 -26.52
N LEU A 18 15.71 -14.15 -25.85
CA LEU A 18 15.94 -13.05 -24.90
C LEU A 18 16.24 -11.76 -25.68
N THR A 19 15.19 -11.21 -26.31
CA THR A 19 15.24 -9.91 -26.97
C THR A 19 15.27 -8.77 -25.96
N THR A 20 15.71 -7.59 -26.34
CA THR A 20 15.67 -6.38 -25.51
C THR A 20 14.25 -6.08 -25.02
N GLN A 21 13.23 -6.35 -25.84
CA GLN A 21 11.82 -6.18 -25.47
C GLN A 21 11.38 -7.09 -24.32
N ARG A 22 12.04 -8.24 -24.13
CA ARG A 22 11.81 -9.16 -22.99
C ARG A 22 12.75 -8.87 -21.83
N LEU A 23 14.00 -8.52 -22.14
CA LEU A 23 15.03 -8.27 -21.14
C LEU A 23 14.70 -7.06 -20.26
N VAL A 24 14.28 -5.93 -20.86
CA VAL A 24 13.99 -4.69 -20.13
C VAL A 24 12.90 -4.88 -19.06
N PRO A 25 11.70 -5.43 -19.36
CA PRO A 25 10.71 -5.67 -18.32
C PRO A 25 11.16 -6.71 -17.28
N LEU A 26 11.89 -7.76 -17.67
CA LEU A 26 12.43 -8.73 -16.72
C LEU A 26 13.38 -8.06 -15.73
N ILE A 27 14.34 -7.28 -16.21
CA ILE A 27 15.26 -6.51 -15.34
C ILE A 27 14.46 -5.57 -14.44
N PHE A 28 13.51 -4.82 -15.02
CA PHE A 28 12.70 -3.88 -14.25
C PHE A 28 11.97 -4.57 -13.08
N PHE A 29 11.27 -5.66 -13.34
CA PHE A 29 10.49 -6.34 -12.31
C PHE A 29 11.36 -7.10 -11.30
N VAL A 30 12.51 -7.64 -11.69
CA VAL A 30 13.49 -8.23 -10.77
C VAL A 30 14.05 -7.18 -9.82
N LEU A 31 14.47 -6.03 -10.34
CA LEU A 31 14.94 -4.92 -9.52
C LEU A 31 13.84 -4.35 -8.63
N LEU A 32 12.63 -4.22 -9.16
CA LEU A 32 11.48 -3.75 -8.39
C LEU A 32 11.18 -4.67 -7.22
N PHE A 33 11.17 -5.99 -7.44
CA PHE A 33 10.97 -6.97 -6.39
C PHE A 33 12.06 -6.86 -5.31
N ALA A 34 13.32 -6.77 -5.73
CA ALA A 34 14.44 -6.63 -4.81
C ALA A 34 14.37 -5.31 -4.00
N LEU A 35 13.99 -4.19 -4.64
CA LEU A 35 13.85 -2.89 -3.96
C LEU A 35 12.65 -2.84 -3.03
N ALA A 36 11.57 -3.52 -3.36
CA ALA A 36 10.37 -3.60 -2.53
C ALA A 36 10.53 -4.56 -1.34
N THR A 37 11.48 -5.51 -1.41
CA THR A 37 11.83 -6.39 -0.29
C THR A 37 12.63 -5.60 0.74
N ARG A 38 12.00 -5.28 1.88
CA ARG A 38 12.58 -4.53 3.00
C ARG A 38 12.14 -5.15 4.32
N PRO A 39 12.95 -5.07 5.39
CA PRO A 39 12.53 -5.48 6.73
C PRO A 39 11.22 -4.79 7.14
N PRO A 40 10.28 -5.49 7.80
CA PRO A 40 9.05 -4.90 8.29
C PRO A 40 9.34 -4.02 9.52
N THR A 41 9.25 -2.71 9.35
CA THR A 41 9.50 -1.70 10.40
C THR A 41 8.29 -0.81 10.66
N ASP A 42 7.19 -1.02 9.92
CA ASP A 42 5.96 -0.27 10.10
C ASP A 42 5.28 -0.69 11.41
N THR A 43 4.86 0.29 12.18
CA THR A 43 4.31 0.08 13.53
C THR A 43 2.97 -0.64 13.52
N ASP A 44 2.17 -0.47 12.45
CA ASP A 44 0.87 -1.12 12.33
C ASP A 44 0.95 -2.58 11.89
N THR A 45 2.07 -3.02 11.32
CA THR A 45 2.27 -4.41 10.89
C THR A 45 1.91 -5.38 12.01
N TRP A 46 2.25 -5.04 13.24
CA TRP A 46 2.26 -5.95 14.37
C TRP A 46 0.88 -6.21 14.96
N TRP A 47 0.03 -5.19 15.06
CA TRP A 47 -1.35 -5.45 15.52
C TRP A 47 -2.15 -6.21 14.44
N HIS A 48 -1.87 -5.99 13.14
CA HIS A 48 -2.44 -6.82 12.09
C HIS A 48 -1.98 -8.27 12.20
N LEU A 49 -0.70 -8.49 12.47
CA LEU A 49 -0.13 -9.82 12.64
C LEU A 49 -0.76 -10.52 13.85
N ARG A 50 -0.82 -9.84 15.01
CA ARG A 50 -1.44 -10.38 16.23
C ARG A 50 -2.90 -10.76 16.00
N THR A 51 -3.66 -9.88 15.35
CA THR A 51 -5.07 -10.15 15.05
C THR A 51 -5.24 -11.34 14.11
N GLY A 52 -4.35 -11.48 13.12
CA GLY A 52 -4.32 -12.64 12.24
C GLY A 52 -4.04 -13.95 12.97
N GLU A 53 -3.11 -13.93 13.92
CA GLU A 53 -2.83 -15.09 14.78
C GLU A 53 -4.03 -15.49 15.63
N VAL A 54 -4.69 -14.52 16.27
CA VAL A 54 -5.92 -14.74 17.06
C VAL A 54 -7.05 -15.28 16.18
N THR A 55 -7.20 -14.74 14.97
CA THR A 55 -8.19 -15.23 13.98
C THR A 55 -7.93 -16.69 13.62
N LEU A 56 -6.67 -17.08 13.37
CA LEU A 56 -6.29 -18.46 13.06
C LEU A 56 -6.49 -19.42 14.26
N GLN A 57 -6.26 -18.95 15.48
CA GLN A 57 -6.45 -19.73 16.70
C GLN A 57 -7.93 -19.96 16.99
N ASN A 58 -8.76 -18.94 16.84
CA ASN A 58 -10.19 -18.98 17.18
C ASN A 58 -11.08 -19.48 16.03
N GLY A 59 -10.55 -19.59 14.80
CA GLY A 59 -11.32 -19.93 13.60
C GLY A 59 -12.27 -18.83 13.11
N ALA A 60 -12.24 -17.64 13.73
CA ALA A 60 -13.08 -16.49 13.40
C ALA A 60 -12.36 -15.18 13.72
N PRO A 61 -12.59 -14.09 12.94
CA PRO A 61 -12.03 -12.79 13.25
C PRO A 61 -12.65 -12.19 14.52
N PRO A 62 -11.86 -11.52 15.38
CA PRO A 62 -12.41 -10.78 16.49
C PRO A 62 -13.24 -9.59 15.98
N LEU A 63 -14.49 -9.51 16.47
CA LEU A 63 -15.41 -8.40 16.19
C LEU A 63 -15.59 -7.50 17.43
N THR A 64 -14.86 -7.78 18.48
CA THR A 64 -14.74 -6.96 19.69
C THR A 64 -13.28 -6.82 20.06
N ASP A 65 -12.92 -5.71 20.70
CA ASP A 65 -11.55 -5.52 21.18
C ASP A 65 -11.20 -6.45 22.33
N ALA A 66 -10.07 -7.13 22.21
CA ALA A 66 -9.51 -8.02 23.22
C ALA A 66 -8.07 -7.62 23.61
N PHE A 67 -7.59 -6.46 23.16
CA PHE A 67 -6.18 -6.12 23.21
C PHE A 67 -5.87 -4.86 24.01
N SER A 68 -6.78 -3.89 24.05
CA SER A 68 -6.60 -2.67 24.86
C SER A 68 -7.43 -2.74 26.15
N HIS A 69 -6.97 -2.08 27.20
CA HIS A 69 -7.78 -1.96 28.41
C HIS A 69 -8.79 -0.81 28.31
N THR A 70 -8.56 0.18 27.42
CA THR A 70 -9.44 1.35 27.25
C THR A 70 -10.69 1.05 26.43
N ARG A 71 -10.67 0.04 25.56
CA ARG A 71 -11.78 -0.37 24.68
C ARG A 71 -12.14 -1.84 24.81
N PHE A 72 -11.64 -2.52 25.82
CA PHE A 72 -11.89 -3.96 26.04
C PHE A 72 -13.37 -4.31 25.92
N GLY A 73 -13.69 -5.31 25.10
CA GLY A 73 -15.06 -5.79 24.86
C GLY A 73 -15.92 -4.90 23.96
N GLN A 74 -15.44 -3.74 23.53
CA GLN A 74 -16.18 -2.88 22.58
C GLN A 74 -16.18 -3.45 21.17
N ALA A 75 -17.27 -3.21 20.44
CA ALA A 75 -17.40 -3.64 19.04
C ALA A 75 -16.32 -3.02 18.17
N TRP A 76 -15.73 -3.83 17.30
CA TRP A 76 -14.68 -3.43 16.38
C TRP A 76 -14.95 -3.97 14.97
N ASP A 77 -15.00 -3.07 13.99
CA ASP A 77 -15.21 -3.40 12.57
C ASP A 77 -13.89 -3.87 11.92
N ASN A 78 -13.50 -5.12 12.15
CA ASN A 78 -12.27 -5.67 11.57
C ASN A 78 -12.42 -6.00 10.09
N THR A 79 -12.30 -5.00 9.21
CA THR A 79 -12.39 -5.16 7.76
C THR A 79 -11.12 -5.73 7.11
N SER A 80 -10.06 -5.97 7.89
CA SER A 80 -8.77 -6.46 7.38
C SER A 80 -8.50 -7.93 7.66
N TRP A 81 -9.46 -8.66 8.19
CA TRP A 81 -9.26 -10.00 8.75
C TRP A 81 -8.64 -11.00 7.78
N LEU A 82 -9.02 -10.97 6.49
CA LEU A 82 -8.47 -11.88 5.50
C LEU A 82 -7.00 -11.56 5.19
N ALA A 83 -6.64 -10.27 5.08
CA ALA A 83 -5.25 -9.87 4.92
C ALA A 83 -4.41 -10.22 6.14
N GLN A 84 -4.97 -10.07 7.35
CA GLN A 84 -4.31 -10.44 8.61
C GLN A 84 -3.99 -11.93 8.66
N ILE A 85 -4.89 -12.81 8.19
CA ILE A 85 -4.62 -14.24 8.04
C ILE A 85 -3.46 -14.48 7.07
N VAL A 86 -3.47 -13.83 5.89
CA VAL A 86 -2.39 -14.00 4.90
C VAL A 86 -1.06 -13.52 5.47
N MET A 87 -1.04 -12.40 6.20
CA MET A 87 0.17 -11.91 6.89
C MET A 87 0.64 -12.90 7.96
N ALA A 88 -0.26 -13.41 8.80
CA ALA A 88 0.09 -14.39 9.85
C ALA A 88 0.64 -15.69 9.26
N LEU A 89 0.05 -16.19 8.19
CA LEU A 89 0.56 -17.38 7.49
C LEU A 89 1.94 -17.12 6.86
N SER A 90 2.13 -15.94 6.23
CA SER A 90 3.43 -15.55 5.68
C SER A 90 4.51 -15.44 6.75
N TYR A 91 4.17 -14.89 7.90
CA TYR A 91 5.06 -14.78 9.05
C TYR A 91 5.37 -16.16 9.67
N ARG A 92 4.38 -17.04 9.82
CA ARG A 92 4.60 -18.41 10.32
C ARG A 92 5.52 -19.21 9.42
N LEU A 93 5.49 -18.99 8.11
CA LEU A 93 6.32 -19.70 7.15
C LEU A 93 7.76 -19.21 7.10
N LEU A 94 8.00 -17.90 7.10
CA LEU A 94 9.30 -17.29 6.82
C LEU A 94 9.65 -16.13 7.77
N GLY A 95 8.95 -15.96 8.90
CA GLY A 95 9.16 -14.86 9.82
C GLY A 95 8.97 -13.49 9.16
N ASP A 96 9.75 -12.51 9.58
CA ASP A 96 9.77 -11.16 9.00
C ASP A 96 10.05 -11.16 7.49
N GLY A 97 10.87 -12.11 7.02
CA GLY A 97 11.13 -12.32 5.61
C GLY A 97 9.87 -12.62 4.81
N GLY A 98 8.93 -13.38 5.39
CA GLY A 98 7.64 -13.69 4.77
C GLY A 98 6.80 -12.43 4.53
N LEU A 99 6.77 -11.51 5.50
CA LEU A 99 6.07 -10.23 5.36
C LEU A 99 6.73 -9.32 4.30
N ALA A 100 8.07 -9.28 4.28
CA ALA A 100 8.83 -8.52 3.29
C ALA A 100 8.57 -9.04 1.86
N LEU A 101 8.60 -10.35 1.66
CA LEU A 101 8.36 -10.99 0.36
C LEU A 101 6.90 -10.83 -0.09
N LEU A 102 5.92 -10.92 0.82
CA LEU A 102 4.51 -10.65 0.54
C LEU A 102 4.31 -9.21 0.04
N THR A 103 4.90 -8.25 0.74
CA THR A 103 4.86 -6.83 0.36
C THR A 103 5.44 -6.63 -1.04
N ALA A 104 6.62 -7.20 -1.31
CA ALA A 104 7.26 -7.11 -2.61
C ALA A 104 6.44 -7.78 -3.73
N ALA A 105 5.82 -8.92 -3.46
CA ALA A 105 4.96 -9.62 -4.42
C ALA A 105 3.73 -8.78 -4.79
N LEU A 106 3.05 -8.16 -3.81
CA LEU A 106 1.90 -7.28 -4.05
C LEU A 106 2.30 -5.99 -4.79
N ALA A 107 3.46 -5.41 -4.47
CA ALA A 107 3.99 -4.25 -5.18
C ALA A 107 4.27 -4.58 -6.65
N VAL A 108 4.94 -5.70 -6.92
CA VAL A 108 5.23 -6.17 -8.28
C VAL A 108 3.96 -6.50 -9.03
N LEU A 109 2.98 -7.18 -8.40
CA LEU A 109 1.69 -7.49 -9.02
C LEU A 109 0.96 -6.20 -9.44
N GLY A 110 0.87 -5.20 -8.55
CA GLY A 110 0.25 -3.92 -8.87
C GLY A 110 0.94 -3.22 -10.04
N MET A 111 2.26 -3.10 -10.00
CA MET A 111 3.03 -2.46 -11.07
C MET A 111 3.03 -3.27 -12.37
N TRP A 112 2.96 -4.60 -12.31
CA TRP A 112 2.80 -5.43 -13.50
C TRP A 112 1.45 -5.19 -14.20
N LEU A 113 0.36 -5.03 -13.45
CA LEU A 113 -0.95 -4.67 -13.98
C LEU A 113 -0.93 -3.27 -14.63
N VAL A 114 -0.23 -2.31 -14.01
CA VAL A 114 0.02 -1.00 -14.62
C VAL A 114 0.80 -1.13 -15.93
N TRP A 115 1.85 -1.95 -15.96
CA TRP A 115 2.59 -2.23 -17.19
C TRP A 115 1.71 -2.72 -18.33
N GLN A 116 0.72 -3.57 -18.03
CA GLN A 116 -0.22 -4.08 -19.03
C GLN A 116 -1.18 -3.01 -19.57
N THR A 117 -1.39 -1.93 -18.84
CA THR A 117 -2.21 -0.78 -19.28
C THR A 117 -1.41 0.29 -20.01
N CYS A 118 -0.09 0.32 -19.87
CA CYS A 118 0.81 1.24 -20.53
C CYS A 118 0.87 1.02 -22.05
N GLU A 119 1.00 2.11 -22.81
CA GLU A 119 1.16 2.13 -24.28
C GLU A 119 2.59 2.49 -24.68
N GLY A 120 2.93 2.23 -25.93
CA GLY A 120 4.22 2.57 -26.50
C GLY A 120 5.25 1.45 -26.46
N ASP A 121 6.47 1.79 -26.86
CA ASP A 121 7.59 0.85 -26.85
C ASP A 121 8.09 0.54 -25.43
N VAL A 122 8.94 -0.49 -25.34
CA VAL A 122 9.41 -1.00 -24.05
C VAL A 122 10.18 0.04 -23.23
N TYR A 123 10.89 0.96 -23.87
CA TYR A 123 11.69 1.98 -23.16
C TYR A 123 10.81 3.10 -22.61
N THR A 124 9.82 3.55 -23.42
CA THR A 124 8.82 4.53 -22.96
C THR A 124 8.08 4.00 -21.73
N ARG A 125 7.64 2.72 -21.78
CA ARG A 125 7.00 2.06 -20.65
C ARG A 125 7.93 1.97 -19.45
N ALA A 126 9.17 1.48 -19.64
CA ALA A 126 10.12 1.30 -18.54
C ALA A 126 10.46 2.61 -17.85
N PHE A 127 10.67 3.70 -18.62
CA PHE A 127 10.96 5.02 -18.05
C PHE A 127 9.79 5.58 -17.23
N ALA A 128 8.58 5.55 -17.78
CA ALA A 128 7.40 6.00 -17.03
C ALA A 128 7.12 5.13 -15.81
N MET A 129 7.30 3.81 -15.92
CA MET A 129 7.18 2.87 -14.82
C MET A 129 8.22 3.12 -13.72
N LEU A 130 9.44 3.52 -14.06
CA LEU A 130 10.45 3.88 -13.07
C LEU A 130 9.97 5.05 -12.20
N ILE A 131 9.48 6.12 -12.84
CA ILE A 131 8.95 7.28 -12.11
C ILE A 131 7.71 6.89 -11.28
N GLY A 132 6.77 6.15 -11.89
CA GLY A 132 5.54 5.70 -11.24
C GLY A 132 5.80 4.77 -10.06
N ALA A 133 6.70 3.80 -10.20
CA ALA A 133 7.07 2.89 -9.12
C ALA A 133 7.79 3.61 -7.98
N THR A 134 8.69 4.56 -8.29
CA THR A 134 9.37 5.37 -7.27
C THR A 134 8.38 6.23 -6.50
N ALA A 135 7.40 6.84 -7.18
CA ALA A 135 6.34 7.59 -6.52
C ALA A 135 5.45 6.68 -5.63
N ALA A 136 5.07 5.50 -6.12
CA ALA A 136 4.24 4.56 -5.36
C ALA A 136 4.96 3.95 -4.14
N ALA A 137 6.28 3.76 -4.23
CA ALA A 137 7.07 3.03 -3.23
C ALA A 137 7.16 3.70 -1.85
N ILE A 138 6.77 4.96 -1.74
CA ILE A 138 6.76 5.74 -0.48
C ILE A 138 5.87 5.06 0.59
N PHE A 139 4.77 4.43 0.18
CA PHE A 139 3.78 3.82 1.06
C PHE A 139 3.77 2.29 1.01
N TRP A 140 4.79 1.65 0.42
CA TRP A 140 4.91 0.20 0.46
C TRP A 140 5.46 -0.25 1.80
N SER A 141 4.61 -0.88 2.58
CA SER A 141 4.93 -1.44 3.90
C SER A 141 4.19 -2.75 4.13
N ALA A 142 4.61 -3.52 5.12
CA ALA A 142 4.00 -4.82 5.44
C ALA A 142 2.65 -4.66 6.14
N ARG A 143 1.68 -4.04 5.45
CA ARG A 143 0.33 -3.73 5.93
C ARG A 143 -0.73 -4.17 4.92
N PRO A 144 -1.99 -4.38 5.33
CA PRO A 144 -3.11 -4.71 4.44
C PRO A 144 -3.34 -3.73 3.28
N GLN A 145 -2.88 -2.48 3.40
CA GLN A 145 -2.97 -1.48 2.31
C GLN A 145 -2.32 -1.94 1.01
N MET A 146 -1.34 -2.87 1.05
CA MET A 146 -0.71 -3.42 -0.15
C MET A 146 -1.67 -4.24 -1.00
N PHE A 147 -2.66 -4.87 -0.38
CA PHE A 147 -3.75 -5.51 -1.13
C PHE A 147 -4.59 -4.48 -1.87
N SER A 148 -4.95 -3.35 -1.22
CA SER A 148 -5.66 -2.26 -1.88
C SER A 148 -4.88 -1.69 -3.06
N PHE A 149 -3.56 -1.56 -2.95
CA PHE A 149 -2.70 -1.15 -4.06
C PHE A 149 -2.82 -2.11 -5.26
N ALA A 150 -2.67 -3.42 -5.02
CA ALA A 150 -2.78 -4.44 -6.06
C ALA A 150 -4.20 -4.53 -6.66
N PHE A 151 -5.24 -4.42 -5.83
CA PHE A 151 -6.64 -4.48 -6.26
C PHE A 151 -7.07 -3.23 -7.03
N SER A 152 -6.58 -2.04 -6.66
CA SER A 152 -6.77 -0.81 -7.44
C SER A 152 -6.17 -0.96 -8.85
N ALA A 153 -4.95 -1.50 -8.94
CA ALA A 153 -4.32 -1.77 -10.22
C ALA A 153 -5.10 -2.80 -11.06
N LEU A 154 -5.62 -3.86 -10.43
CA LEU A 154 -6.45 -4.86 -11.10
C LEU A 154 -7.77 -4.26 -11.60
N LEU A 155 -8.44 -3.47 -10.78
CA LEU A 155 -9.67 -2.78 -11.18
C LEU A 155 -9.42 -1.87 -12.38
N LEU A 156 -8.40 -1.02 -12.33
CA LEU A 156 -8.01 -0.14 -13.45
C LEU A 156 -7.68 -0.95 -14.72
N TYR A 157 -6.96 -2.05 -14.58
CA TYR A 157 -6.66 -2.96 -15.69
C TYR A 157 -7.92 -3.52 -16.34
N LEU A 158 -8.89 -4.00 -15.55
CA LEU A 158 -10.17 -4.53 -16.06
C LEU A 158 -10.99 -3.45 -16.78
N LEU A 159 -11.05 -2.24 -16.20
CA LEU A 159 -11.77 -1.09 -16.77
C LEU A 159 -11.15 -0.64 -18.10
N HIS A 160 -9.82 -0.51 -18.15
CA HIS A 160 -9.12 -0.15 -19.40
C HIS A 160 -9.26 -1.19 -20.49
N ARG A 161 -9.22 -2.49 -20.15
CA ARG A 161 -9.46 -3.56 -21.13
C ARG A 161 -10.86 -3.48 -21.72
N PHE A 162 -11.86 -3.24 -20.87
CA PHE A 162 -13.25 -3.09 -21.31
C PHE A 162 -13.39 -1.87 -22.23
N LYS A 163 -12.86 -0.71 -21.84
CA LYS A 163 -12.89 0.51 -22.65
C LYS A 163 -12.24 0.32 -24.02
N ARG A 164 -11.15 -0.44 -24.10
CA ARG A 164 -10.44 -0.73 -25.36
C ARG A 164 -11.12 -1.78 -26.23
N GLY A 165 -12.34 -2.22 -25.90
CA GLY A 165 -13.08 -3.22 -26.65
C GLY A 165 -12.47 -4.62 -26.62
N GLN A 166 -11.60 -4.90 -25.64
CA GLN A 166 -11.04 -6.22 -25.39
C GLN A 166 -12.06 -7.10 -24.65
N LYS A 167 -11.64 -8.29 -24.17
CA LYS A 167 -12.52 -9.22 -23.47
C LYS A 167 -13.26 -8.55 -22.31
N ASP A 168 -14.60 -8.66 -22.32
CA ASP A 168 -15.44 -8.19 -21.24
C ASP A 168 -15.30 -9.10 -20.02
N GLN A 169 -14.66 -8.57 -18.98
CA GLN A 169 -14.42 -9.25 -17.71
C GLN A 169 -14.93 -8.43 -16.52
N LEU A 170 -15.85 -7.49 -16.76
CA LEU A 170 -16.39 -6.62 -15.70
C LEU A 170 -17.05 -7.40 -14.57
N TRP A 171 -17.54 -8.60 -14.82
CA TRP A 171 -18.12 -9.47 -13.79
C TRP A 171 -17.14 -9.82 -12.67
N LEU A 172 -15.81 -9.76 -12.95
CA LEU A 172 -14.77 -9.98 -11.94
C LEU A 172 -14.69 -8.85 -10.89
N ILE A 173 -15.27 -7.68 -11.16
CA ILE A 173 -15.26 -6.54 -10.24
C ILE A 173 -16.05 -6.85 -8.97
N VAL A 174 -17.17 -7.58 -9.08
CA VAL A 174 -17.97 -7.92 -7.89
C VAL A 174 -17.21 -8.83 -6.93
N PRO A 175 -16.67 -10.00 -7.34
CA PRO A 175 -15.86 -10.83 -6.46
C PRO A 175 -14.59 -10.11 -5.99
N LEU A 176 -13.99 -9.24 -6.80
CA LEU A 176 -12.86 -8.40 -6.36
C LEU A 176 -13.26 -7.50 -5.18
N ILE A 177 -14.41 -6.83 -5.25
CA ILE A 177 -14.93 -5.97 -4.16
C ILE A 177 -15.23 -6.82 -2.91
N ILE A 178 -15.80 -8.02 -3.06
CA ILE A 178 -16.05 -8.93 -1.93
C ILE A 178 -14.74 -9.32 -1.24
N VAL A 179 -13.70 -9.68 -2.00
CA VAL A 179 -12.39 -9.96 -1.41
C VAL A 179 -11.80 -8.70 -0.78
N TRP A 180 -11.92 -7.55 -1.43
CA TRP A 180 -11.34 -6.30 -0.96
C TRP A 180 -11.94 -5.81 0.36
N VAL A 181 -13.26 -5.85 0.52
CA VAL A 181 -13.92 -5.45 1.79
C VAL A 181 -13.51 -6.32 2.98
N ASN A 182 -12.99 -7.52 2.72
CA ASN A 182 -12.49 -8.45 3.73
C ASN A 182 -10.96 -8.37 3.92
N THR A 183 -10.25 -7.58 3.11
CA THR A 183 -8.79 -7.46 3.19
C THR A 183 -8.29 -6.10 3.66
N HIS A 184 -9.01 -5.01 3.36
CA HIS A 184 -8.57 -3.66 3.76
C HIS A 184 -9.70 -2.64 3.64
N PRO A 185 -9.85 -1.71 4.59
CA PRO A 185 -10.85 -0.65 4.55
C PRO A 185 -10.74 0.26 3.31
N GLY A 186 -9.63 0.24 2.59
CA GLY A 186 -9.46 0.94 1.31
C GLY A 186 -10.36 0.43 0.17
N TYR A 187 -11.29 -0.51 0.39
CA TYR A 187 -12.25 -0.96 -0.64
C TYR A 187 -13.10 0.17 -1.23
N PHE A 188 -13.31 1.26 -0.50
CA PHE A 188 -14.03 2.42 -1.02
C PHE A 188 -13.32 3.09 -2.21
N ILE A 189 -12.00 2.91 -2.36
CA ILE A 189 -11.24 3.36 -3.53
C ILE A 189 -11.81 2.75 -4.82
N ALA A 190 -12.34 1.52 -4.75
CA ALA A 190 -13.00 0.91 -5.91
C ALA A 190 -14.15 1.79 -6.42
N PHE A 191 -14.97 2.34 -5.52
CA PHE A 191 -16.12 3.18 -5.89
C PHE A 191 -15.69 4.56 -6.36
N ILE A 192 -14.60 5.12 -5.84
CA ILE A 192 -14.01 6.36 -6.34
C ILE A 192 -13.51 6.17 -7.77
N LEU A 193 -12.78 5.07 -8.04
CA LEU A 193 -12.27 4.77 -9.38
C LEU A 193 -13.41 4.45 -10.37
N LEU A 194 -14.40 3.65 -9.97
CA LEU A 194 -15.59 3.34 -10.77
C LEU A 194 -16.39 4.62 -11.06
N GLY A 195 -16.62 5.45 -10.05
CA GLY A 195 -17.32 6.73 -10.18
C GLY A 195 -16.60 7.68 -11.14
N GLY A 196 -15.29 7.87 -10.96
CA GLY A 196 -14.48 8.70 -11.85
C GLY A 196 -14.48 8.19 -13.29
N PHE A 197 -14.45 6.85 -13.47
CA PHE A 197 -14.54 6.23 -14.79
C PHE A 197 -15.92 6.43 -15.43
N ILE A 198 -17.01 6.19 -14.71
CA ILE A 198 -18.38 6.38 -15.17
C ILE A 198 -18.65 7.83 -15.54
N VAL A 199 -18.26 8.76 -14.65
CA VAL A 199 -18.42 10.21 -14.88
C VAL A 199 -17.62 10.64 -16.11
N GLY A 200 -16.38 10.21 -16.24
CA GLY A 200 -15.55 10.52 -17.40
C GLY A 200 -16.14 10.04 -18.72
N GLU A 201 -16.67 8.81 -18.76
CA GLU A 201 -17.34 8.26 -19.95
C GLU A 201 -18.63 9.02 -20.27
N ALA A 202 -19.41 9.38 -19.26
CA ALA A 202 -20.65 10.17 -19.43
C ALA A 202 -20.34 11.58 -19.96
N LEU A 203 -19.34 12.27 -19.38
CA LEU A 203 -18.89 13.58 -19.87
C LEU A 203 -18.37 13.49 -21.32
N GLY A 204 -17.63 12.45 -21.65
CA GLY A 204 -17.18 12.18 -23.02
C GLY A 204 -18.35 12.07 -24.01
N LYS A 205 -19.48 11.51 -23.58
CA LYS A 205 -20.69 11.42 -24.41
C LYS A 205 -21.45 12.73 -24.52
N LEU A 206 -21.54 13.48 -23.41
CA LEU A 206 -22.29 14.74 -23.38
C LEU A 206 -21.59 15.87 -24.14
N PHE A 207 -20.28 15.94 -24.03
CA PHE A 207 -19.49 17.02 -24.66
C PHE A 207 -18.87 16.63 -26.02
N GLY A 208 -19.35 15.54 -26.61
CA GLY A 208 -18.82 15.03 -27.86
C GLY A 208 -17.44 14.43 -27.66
N ALA A 209 -17.41 13.17 -27.32
CA ALA A 209 -16.15 12.46 -27.10
C ALA A 209 -15.23 12.71 -28.27
N LEU A 210 -14.15 13.41 -27.99
CA LEU A 210 -13.10 13.68 -28.94
C LEU A 210 -12.35 12.42 -29.33
N GLU A 211 -12.53 11.34 -28.55
CA GLU A 211 -11.95 10.02 -28.80
C GLU A 211 -12.98 9.03 -29.38
N THR A 212 -12.52 8.25 -30.36
CA THR A 212 -13.32 7.24 -31.06
C THR A 212 -13.67 6.00 -30.19
N GLN A 213 -13.15 5.91 -28.97
CA GLN A 213 -13.27 4.77 -28.06
C GLN A 213 -14.20 4.98 -26.88
N ALA A 214 -15.01 6.06 -26.85
CA ALA A 214 -15.96 6.28 -25.76
C ALA A 214 -17.00 5.15 -25.71
N LEU A 215 -17.30 4.70 -24.48
CA LEU A 215 -18.26 3.63 -24.24
C LEU A 215 -19.69 4.04 -24.70
N ARG A 216 -20.50 3.06 -25.13
CA ARG A 216 -21.92 3.28 -25.42
C ARG A 216 -22.71 3.40 -24.11
N TRP A 217 -23.84 4.08 -24.13
CA TRP A 217 -24.71 4.23 -22.94
C TRP A 217 -25.06 2.89 -22.27
N GLN A 218 -25.30 1.84 -23.05
CA GLN A 218 -25.54 0.50 -22.52
C GLN A 218 -24.33 -0.06 -21.72
N GLN A 219 -23.11 0.26 -22.16
CA GLN A 219 -21.87 -0.16 -21.47
C GLN A 219 -21.67 0.64 -20.19
N ILE A 220 -22.01 1.93 -20.20
CA ILE A 220 -22.01 2.79 -18.99
C ILE A 220 -23.07 2.26 -18.01
N GLY A 221 -24.28 1.93 -18.48
CA GLY A 221 -25.32 1.31 -17.65
C GLY A 221 -24.88 -0.02 -17.03
N LYS A 222 -24.13 -0.83 -17.76
CA LYS A 222 -23.52 -2.05 -17.21
C LYS A 222 -22.53 -1.77 -16.10
N LEU A 223 -21.68 -0.75 -16.25
CA LEU A 223 -20.74 -0.33 -15.19
C LEU A 223 -21.47 0.15 -13.94
N ILE A 224 -22.53 0.94 -14.12
CA ILE A 224 -23.36 1.41 -13.00
C ILE A 224 -23.98 0.21 -12.27
N LEU A 225 -24.56 -0.74 -13.02
CA LEU A 225 -25.15 -1.95 -12.43
C LEU A 225 -24.12 -2.75 -11.61
N ILE A 226 -22.93 -2.97 -12.17
CA ILE A 226 -21.84 -3.68 -11.47
C ILE A 226 -21.39 -2.92 -10.22
N THR A 227 -21.34 -1.59 -10.29
CA THR A 227 -21.01 -0.75 -9.14
C THR A 227 -22.04 -0.88 -8.02
N VAL A 228 -23.33 -0.86 -8.37
CA VAL A 228 -24.44 -1.03 -7.40
C VAL A 228 -24.42 -2.42 -6.79
N ILE A 229 -24.23 -3.49 -7.59
CA ILE A 229 -24.12 -4.86 -7.10
C ILE A 229 -22.88 -4.99 -6.19
N GLY A 230 -21.74 -4.40 -6.57
CA GLY A 230 -20.53 -4.39 -5.77
C GLY A 230 -20.73 -3.67 -4.43
N TYR A 231 -21.47 -2.55 -4.42
CA TYR A 231 -21.80 -1.84 -3.19
C TYR A 231 -22.72 -2.66 -2.28
N ALA A 232 -23.75 -3.29 -2.86
CA ALA A 232 -24.62 -4.19 -2.11
C ALA A 232 -23.84 -5.38 -1.53
N ALA A 233 -22.87 -5.92 -2.27
CA ALA A 233 -22.05 -7.05 -1.86
C ALA A 233 -21.08 -6.75 -0.68
N LEU A 234 -20.89 -5.49 -0.28
CA LEU A 234 -20.09 -5.12 0.90
C LEU A 234 -20.62 -5.78 2.19
N VAL A 235 -21.91 -6.11 2.24
CA VAL A 235 -22.52 -6.83 3.38
C VAL A 235 -21.91 -8.23 3.60
N LEU A 236 -21.20 -8.78 2.63
CA LEU A 236 -20.50 -10.07 2.73
C LEU A 236 -19.17 -9.98 3.52
N ASN A 237 -19.10 -9.04 4.43
CA ASN A 237 -18.07 -8.93 5.47
C ASN A 237 -18.70 -9.29 6.82
N PRO A 238 -17.95 -9.85 7.79
CA PRO A 238 -18.46 -10.16 9.13
C PRO A 238 -19.15 -8.99 9.86
N SER A 239 -18.75 -7.73 9.57
CA SER A 239 -19.42 -6.54 10.12
C SER A 239 -20.75 -6.20 9.38
N GLY A 240 -21.16 -6.97 8.37
CA GLY A 240 -22.44 -6.83 7.68
C GLY A 240 -22.68 -5.43 7.11
N THR A 241 -23.84 -4.84 7.40
CA THR A 241 -24.25 -3.51 6.87
C THR A 241 -23.41 -2.35 7.41
N ALA A 242 -22.66 -2.53 8.48
CA ALA A 242 -21.75 -1.50 9.01
C ALA A 242 -20.70 -1.09 7.99
N THR A 243 -20.32 -1.98 7.06
CA THR A 243 -19.36 -1.70 5.99
C THR A 243 -19.83 -0.63 5.00
N TRP A 244 -21.16 -0.44 4.82
CA TRP A 244 -21.69 0.59 3.91
C TRP A 244 -21.38 2.02 4.39
N SER A 245 -21.33 2.24 5.70
CA SER A 245 -21.04 3.54 6.30
C SER A 245 -19.62 3.68 6.83
N TYR A 246 -18.84 2.59 6.88
CA TYR A 246 -17.52 2.56 7.50
C TYR A 246 -16.58 3.66 6.99
N ALA A 247 -16.48 3.82 5.66
CA ALA A 247 -15.62 4.85 5.07
C ALA A 247 -16.01 6.27 5.54
N PHE A 248 -17.31 6.58 5.57
CA PHE A 248 -17.80 7.90 5.99
C PHE A 248 -17.53 8.14 7.48
N ARG A 249 -17.69 7.11 8.31
CA ARG A 249 -17.37 7.20 9.75
C ARG A 249 -15.88 7.45 9.96
N THR A 250 -15.03 6.73 9.24
CA THR A 250 -13.58 6.86 9.36
C THR A 250 -13.08 8.23 8.90
N PHE A 251 -13.63 8.77 7.80
CA PHE A 251 -13.29 10.12 7.35
C PHE A 251 -13.74 11.21 8.31
N GLY A 252 -14.73 10.95 9.14
CA GLY A 252 -15.22 11.88 10.17
C GLY A 252 -14.33 11.96 11.43
N ILE A 253 -13.32 11.10 11.59
CA ILE A 253 -12.42 11.10 12.75
C ILE A 253 -11.39 12.22 12.58
N GLY A 254 -11.53 13.31 13.36
CA GLY A 254 -10.66 14.49 13.29
C GLY A 254 -9.23 14.19 13.71
N ALA A 255 -9.03 13.27 14.65
CA ALA A 255 -7.70 12.82 15.09
C ALA A 255 -6.86 12.22 13.96
N LEU A 256 -7.48 11.51 13.00
CA LEU A 256 -6.79 10.99 11.81
C LEU A 256 -6.12 12.10 11.01
N GLN A 257 -6.85 13.19 10.77
CA GLN A 257 -6.37 14.29 9.93
C GLN A 257 -5.32 15.15 10.63
N ASN A 258 -5.40 15.28 11.95
CA ASN A 258 -4.57 16.23 12.72
C ASN A 258 -3.27 15.60 13.24
N PHE A 259 -3.22 14.29 13.46
CA PHE A 259 -2.11 13.66 14.18
C PHE A 259 -1.41 12.55 13.39
N ILE A 260 -2.05 11.97 12.37
CA ILE A 260 -1.45 10.89 11.60
C ILE A 260 -0.84 11.44 10.32
N GLN A 261 0.50 11.41 10.21
CA GLN A 261 1.26 11.98 9.09
C GLN A 261 0.80 11.49 7.70
N GLU A 262 0.34 10.26 7.58
CA GLU A 262 -0.13 9.69 6.31
C GLU A 262 -1.38 10.40 5.76
N TRP A 263 -2.20 11.00 6.64
CA TRP A 263 -3.40 11.74 6.29
C TRP A 263 -3.14 13.22 6.02
N ALA A 264 -1.95 13.71 6.39
CA ALA A 264 -1.53 15.05 6.07
C ALA A 264 -1.15 15.21 4.59
N SER A 265 -1.22 16.45 4.11
CA SER A 265 -0.68 16.80 2.79
C SER A 265 0.80 16.47 2.71
N PRO A 266 1.29 15.99 1.54
CA PRO A 266 2.70 15.67 1.37
C PRO A 266 3.60 16.88 1.64
N ASP A 267 4.66 16.66 2.41
CA ASP A 267 5.72 17.66 2.60
C ASP A 267 6.72 17.60 1.43
N PHE A 268 6.67 18.60 0.56
CA PHE A 268 7.53 18.66 -0.65
C PHE A 268 8.97 19.12 -0.37
N HIS A 269 9.33 19.47 0.84
CA HIS A 269 10.73 19.64 1.25
C HIS A 269 11.43 18.27 1.42
N ARG A 270 10.67 17.21 1.59
CA ARG A 270 11.19 15.85 1.70
C ARG A 270 11.41 15.26 0.31
N ARG A 271 12.62 14.73 0.06
CA ARG A 271 13.01 14.16 -1.24
C ARG A 271 12.15 12.98 -1.67
N GLU A 272 11.60 12.24 -0.73
CA GLU A 272 10.75 11.09 -1.00
C GLU A 272 9.50 11.45 -1.83
N THR A 273 8.98 12.68 -1.68
CA THR A 273 7.80 13.16 -2.41
C THR A 273 8.11 13.68 -3.81
N TRP A 274 9.39 13.89 -4.16
CA TRP A 274 9.77 14.46 -5.45
C TRP A 274 9.40 13.59 -6.65
N ALA A 275 9.40 12.25 -6.47
CA ALA A 275 8.97 11.35 -7.53
C ALA A 275 7.48 11.53 -7.87
N PHE A 276 6.63 11.85 -6.87
CA PHE A 276 5.24 12.22 -7.10
C PHE A 276 5.13 13.52 -7.93
N LEU A 277 5.87 14.57 -7.56
CA LEU A 277 5.90 15.82 -8.31
C LEU A 277 6.40 15.59 -9.75
N ALA A 278 7.47 14.81 -9.91
CA ALA A 278 8.00 14.47 -11.22
C ALA A 278 6.96 13.76 -12.09
N LEU A 279 6.23 12.78 -11.53
CA LEU A 279 5.15 12.07 -12.23
C LEU A 279 4.00 13.01 -12.59
N PHE A 280 3.58 13.86 -11.65
CA PHE A 280 2.50 14.82 -11.86
C PHE A 280 2.84 15.78 -13.00
N PHE A 281 3.97 16.49 -12.92
CA PHE A 281 4.36 17.47 -13.95
C PHE A 281 4.72 16.83 -15.29
N ALA A 282 5.37 15.65 -15.28
CA ALA A 282 5.65 14.93 -16.53
C ALA A 282 4.35 14.51 -17.22
N THR A 283 3.35 14.02 -16.47
CA THR A 283 2.06 13.64 -17.05
C THR A 283 1.30 14.85 -17.54
N PHE A 284 1.24 15.93 -16.75
CA PHE A 284 0.62 17.18 -17.15
C PHE A 284 1.23 17.77 -18.43
N ALA A 285 2.55 17.84 -18.48
CA ALA A 285 3.28 18.30 -19.68
C ALA A 285 3.03 17.37 -20.88
N ALA A 286 3.08 16.05 -20.69
CA ALA A 286 2.84 15.10 -21.76
C ALA A 286 1.41 15.24 -22.34
N VAL A 287 0.40 15.46 -21.50
CA VAL A 287 -0.99 15.75 -21.92
C VAL A 287 -1.04 17.03 -22.75
N GLY A 288 -0.37 18.11 -22.29
CA GLY A 288 -0.37 19.41 -23.00
C GLY A 288 0.35 19.37 -24.35
N PHE A 289 1.45 18.62 -24.47
CA PHE A 289 2.27 18.61 -25.69
C PHE A 289 1.92 17.52 -26.71
N SER A 290 1.13 16.51 -26.33
CA SER A 290 0.91 15.34 -27.18
C SER A 290 0.01 15.59 -28.39
N GLU A 291 -0.82 16.65 -28.35
CA GLU A 291 -1.87 16.95 -29.33
C GLU A 291 -2.84 15.74 -29.54
N ARG A 292 -2.76 14.72 -28.67
CA ARG A 292 -3.76 13.66 -28.63
C ARG A 292 -5.05 14.24 -28.05
N ARG A 293 -6.17 13.82 -28.61
CA ARG A 293 -7.47 14.22 -28.09
C ARG A 293 -7.61 13.77 -26.62
N HIS A 294 -8.16 14.68 -25.80
CA HIS A 294 -8.34 14.42 -24.38
C HIS A 294 -9.41 13.37 -24.14
N ASP A 295 -9.11 12.43 -23.26
CA ASP A 295 -10.06 11.44 -22.75
C ASP A 295 -10.60 11.95 -21.40
N PHE A 296 -11.90 12.21 -21.31
CA PHE A 296 -12.53 12.68 -20.08
C PHE A 296 -12.38 11.68 -18.93
N THR A 297 -12.29 10.37 -19.23
CA THR A 297 -12.04 9.35 -18.21
C THR A 297 -10.65 9.51 -17.60
N ASP A 298 -9.63 9.68 -18.46
CA ASP A 298 -8.26 9.96 -18.01
C ASP A 298 -8.20 11.26 -17.20
N LEU A 299 -8.90 12.31 -17.64
CA LEU A 299 -8.94 13.60 -16.95
C LEU A 299 -9.59 13.48 -15.57
N CYS A 300 -10.76 12.84 -15.47
CA CYS A 300 -11.46 12.64 -14.19
C CYS A 300 -10.61 11.82 -13.22
N LEU A 301 -10.02 10.71 -13.69
CA LEU A 301 -9.17 9.87 -12.85
C LEU A 301 -7.89 10.60 -12.44
N PHE A 302 -7.22 11.30 -13.38
CA PHE A 302 -6.01 12.05 -13.08
C PHE A 302 -6.27 13.16 -12.06
N CYS A 303 -7.24 14.04 -12.33
CA CYS A 303 -7.56 15.15 -11.43
C CYS A 303 -8.06 14.67 -10.06
N GLY A 304 -8.95 13.66 -10.06
CA GLY A 304 -9.49 13.12 -8.82
C GLY A 304 -8.42 12.48 -7.94
N THR A 305 -7.56 11.63 -8.52
CA THR A 305 -6.48 10.98 -7.75
C THR A 305 -5.34 11.95 -7.41
N ALA A 306 -5.07 12.96 -8.25
CA ALA A 306 -4.13 14.03 -7.91
C ALA A 306 -4.63 14.84 -6.71
N PHE A 307 -5.90 15.25 -6.72
CA PHE A 307 -6.50 15.94 -5.57
C PHE A 307 -6.35 15.09 -4.29
N MET A 308 -6.70 13.81 -4.35
CA MET A 308 -6.55 12.90 -3.21
C MET A 308 -5.09 12.81 -2.74
N ALA A 309 -4.12 12.76 -3.66
CA ALA A 309 -2.71 12.66 -3.34
C ALA A 309 -2.13 13.95 -2.73
N PHE A 310 -2.57 15.11 -3.19
CA PHE A 310 -2.23 16.40 -2.58
C PHE A 310 -2.89 16.61 -1.22
N TYR A 311 -4.10 16.11 -1.06
CA TYR A 311 -4.84 16.21 0.20
C TYR A 311 -4.25 15.30 1.29
N ALA A 312 -3.89 14.06 0.93
CA ALA A 312 -3.32 13.09 1.86
C ALA A 312 -2.24 12.24 1.19
N GLY A 313 -1.02 12.27 1.72
CA GLY A 313 0.15 11.62 1.14
C GLY A 313 -0.04 10.13 0.83
N ARG A 314 -0.81 9.42 1.65
CA ARG A 314 -1.13 8.00 1.43
C ARG A 314 -1.74 7.67 0.07
N ASN A 315 -2.35 8.65 -0.61
CA ASN A 315 -2.97 8.46 -1.92
C ASN A 315 -1.98 8.64 -3.09
N ILE A 316 -0.72 8.98 -2.84
CA ILE A 316 0.32 9.08 -3.88
C ILE A 316 0.46 7.77 -4.65
N SER A 317 0.40 6.63 -3.96
CA SER A 317 0.47 5.31 -4.61
C SER A 317 -0.70 5.09 -5.58
N LEU A 318 -1.92 5.51 -5.21
CA LEU A 318 -3.09 5.43 -6.08
C LEU A 318 -2.95 6.34 -7.31
N PHE A 319 -2.49 7.57 -7.11
CA PHE A 319 -2.20 8.49 -8.21
C PHE A 319 -1.19 7.90 -9.18
N ALA A 320 -0.13 7.24 -8.68
CA ALA A 320 0.88 6.62 -9.53
C ALA A 320 0.31 5.50 -10.42
N LEU A 321 -0.66 4.71 -9.92
CA LEU A 321 -1.34 3.69 -10.72
C LEU A 321 -2.13 4.30 -11.90
N VAL A 322 -2.71 5.47 -11.70
CA VAL A 322 -3.51 6.19 -12.70
C VAL A 322 -2.62 6.98 -13.67
N ALA A 323 -1.69 7.77 -13.13
CA ALA A 323 -0.90 8.72 -13.93
C ALA A 323 0.11 8.02 -14.86
N THR A 324 0.70 6.89 -14.44
CA THR A 324 1.72 6.19 -15.23
C THR A 324 1.22 5.73 -16.60
N PRO A 325 0.07 5.06 -16.75
CA PRO A 325 -0.48 4.72 -18.07
C PRO A 325 -0.83 5.95 -18.91
N ILE A 326 -1.35 7.00 -18.30
CA ILE A 326 -1.68 8.26 -18.98
C ILE A 326 -0.40 8.89 -19.55
N LEU A 327 0.65 8.97 -18.72
CA LEU A 327 1.97 9.45 -19.16
C LEU A 327 2.48 8.68 -20.38
N THR A 328 2.47 7.35 -20.33
CA THR A 328 2.97 6.53 -21.46
C THR A 328 2.18 6.76 -22.74
N ARG A 329 0.86 6.89 -22.63
CA ARG A 329 -0.06 7.12 -23.74
C ARG A 329 0.25 8.42 -24.47
N HIS A 330 0.41 9.51 -23.71
CA HIS A 330 0.66 10.83 -24.27
C HIS A 330 2.11 10.98 -24.76
N VAL A 331 3.10 10.46 -24.06
CA VAL A 331 4.50 10.42 -24.52
C VAL A 331 4.63 9.62 -25.81
N ASN A 332 3.95 8.48 -25.92
CA ASN A 332 3.98 7.68 -27.14
C ASN A 332 3.35 8.44 -28.31
N ALA A 333 2.19 9.07 -28.13
CA ALA A 333 1.54 9.89 -29.15
C ALA A 333 2.42 11.06 -29.61
N PHE A 334 3.05 11.78 -28.67
CA PHE A 334 4.00 12.86 -28.99
C PHE A 334 5.18 12.38 -29.84
N ARG A 335 5.79 11.25 -29.47
CA ARG A 335 6.92 10.65 -30.20
C ARG A 335 6.53 10.19 -31.61
N GLU A 336 5.38 9.50 -31.74
CA GLU A 336 4.88 9.03 -33.04
C GLU A 336 4.67 10.20 -34.02
N ARG A 337 4.10 11.30 -33.53
CA ARG A 337 3.87 12.51 -34.32
C ARG A 337 5.16 13.17 -34.79
N ARG A 338 6.18 13.19 -33.93
CA ARG A 338 7.52 13.72 -34.27
C ARG A 338 8.34 12.77 -35.15
N GLY A 339 7.79 11.61 -35.50
CA GLY A 339 8.50 10.60 -36.26
C GLY A 339 9.63 9.90 -35.46
N TRP A 340 9.69 10.08 -34.14
CA TRP A 340 10.71 9.48 -33.29
C TRP A 340 10.38 8.02 -33.05
N ARG A 341 10.64 7.19 -34.05
CA ARG A 341 10.42 5.74 -33.97
C ARG A 341 11.74 5.05 -33.68
N LEU A 342 11.74 4.23 -32.66
CA LEU A 342 12.87 3.34 -32.42
C LEU A 342 12.92 2.27 -33.51
N PRO A 343 14.13 1.90 -33.98
CA PRO A 343 14.27 0.79 -34.92
C PRO A 343 13.63 -0.46 -34.36
N LYS A 344 12.97 -1.25 -35.22
CA LYS A 344 12.47 -2.57 -34.80
C LYS A 344 13.66 -3.39 -34.31
N ALA A 345 13.60 -3.80 -33.05
CA ALA A 345 14.64 -4.63 -32.44
C ALA A 345 14.79 -5.93 -33.22
N ARG A 346 15.97 -6.17 -33.77
CA ARG A 346 16.31 -7.46 -34.34
C ARG A 346 16.60 -8.46 -33.22
N PRO A 347 16.22 -9.73 -33.36
CA PRO A 347 16.60 -10.74 -32.38
C PRO A 347 18.13 -10.76 -32.19
N PRO A 348 18.63 -10.62 -30.97
CA PRO A 348 20.08 -10.65 -30.72
C PRO A 348 20.64 -12.05 -31.06
N LYS A 349 21.84 -12.09 -31.61
CA LYS A 349 22.57 -13.32 -31.94
C LYS A 349 24.02 -13.21 -31.46
N GLY A 350 24.65 -14.35 -31.24
CA GLY A 350 26.08 -14.39 -30.86
C GLY A 350 26.36 -13.59 -29.59
N ALA A 351 27.35 -12.73 -29.63
CA ALA A 351 27.80 -11.93 -28.49
C ALA A 351 26.69 -11.04 -27.86
N ALA A 352 25.79 -10.48 -28.68
CA ALA A 352 24.69 -9.64 -28.16
C ALA A 352 23.69 -10.47 -27.32
N LEU A 353 23.41 -11.71 -27.72
CA LEU A 353 22.57 -12.62 -26.94
C LEU A 353 23.26 -13.05 -25.64
N ALA A 354 24.56 -13.34 -25.72
CA ALA A 354 25.35 -13.68 -24.53
C ALA A 354 25.39 -12.51 -23.54
N LEU A 355 25.55 -11.27 -24.03
CA LEU A 355 25.51 -10.08 -23.19
C LEU A 355 24.15 -9.90 -22.50
N ASN A 356 23.03 -10.11 -23.20
CA ASN A 356 21.70 -10.03 -22.60
C ASN A 356 21.53 -11.05 -21.47
N TRP A 357 22.01 -12.27 -21.65
CA TRP A 357 21.97 -13.29 -20.60
C TRP A 357 22.91 -12.94 -19.44
N LEU A 358 24.13 -12.47 -19.73
CA LEU A 358 25.05 -12.01 -18.70
C LEU A 358 24.44 -10.91 -17.83
N LEU A 359 23.84 -9.89 -18.46
CA LEU A 359 23.15 -8.80 -17.75
C LEU A 359 22.02 -9.33 -16.88
N LEU A 360 21.18 -10.22 -17.42
CA LEU A 360 20.09 -10.79 -16.63
C LEU A 360 20.59 -11.57 -15.44
N VAL A 361 21.61 -12.43 -15.62
CA VAL A 361 22.21 -13.21 -14.54
C VAL A 361 22.82 -12.29 -13.48
N LEU A 362 23.58 -11.27 -13.88
CA LEU A 362 24.16 -10.30 -12.94
C LEU A 362 23.07 -9.56 -12.13
N ILE A 363 22.00 -9.12 -12.78
CA ILE A 363 20.89 -8.42 -12.10
C ILE A 363 20.14 -9.37 -11.15
N VAL A 364 19.83 -10.59 -11.59
CA VAL A 364 19.15 -11.58 -10.73
C VAL A 364 20.03 -11.95 -9.53
N SER A 365 21.33 -12.22 -9.76
CA SER A 365 22.26 -12.55 -8.68
C SER A 365 22.45 -11.40 -7.70
N GLY A 366 22.63 -10.16 -8.20
CA GLY A 366 22.72 -8.97 -7.36
C GLY A 366 21.44 -8.70 -6.56
N SER A 367 20.28 -8.91 -7.19
CA SER A 367 18.98 -8.81 -6.52
C SER A 367 18.81 -9.86 -5.43
N ALA A 368 19.18 -11.11 -5.72
CA ALA A 368 19.14 -12.19 -4.73
C ALA A 368 20.08 -11.92 -3.55
N LEU A 369 21.30 -11.43 -3.83
CA LEU A 369 22.27 -11.05 -2.79
C LEU A 369 21.73 -9.91 -1.92
N LYS A 370 21.12 -8.88 -2.52
CA LYS A 370 20.49 -7.77 -1.79
C LYS A 370 19.36 -8.28 -0.88
N ILE A 371 18.46 -9.10 -1.41
CA ILE A 371 17.35 -9.69 -0.64
C ILE A 371 17.90 -10.51 0.53
N PHE A 372 18.88 -11.38 0.27
CA PHE A 372 19.51 -12.20 1.31
C PHE A 372 20.15 -11.33 2.39
N ALA A 373 20.91 -10.29 2.01
CA ALA A 373 21.57 -9.39 2.95
C ALA A 373 20.59 -8.64 3.85
N GLU A 374 19.48 -8.15 3.29
CA GLU A 374 18.45 -7.40 4.04
C GLU A 374 17.56 -8.27 4.93
N LEU A 375 17.40 -9.54 4.58
CA LEU A 375 16.57 -10.47 5.34
C LEU A 375 17.38 -11.35 6.31
N THR A 376 18.65 -11.04 6.55
CA THR A 376 19.39 -11.68 7.66
C THR A 376 18.79 -11.23 9.00
N PRO A 377 18.77 -12.12 10.03
CA PRO A 377 18.27 -11.77 11.36
C PRO A 377 18.90 -10.48 11.92
N ALA A 378 20.22 -10.31 11.72
CA ALA A 378 20.93 -9.11 12.18
C ALA A 378 20.50 -7.83 11.45
N ALA A 379 20.22 -7.89 10.14
CA ALA A 379 19.76 -6.73 9.38
C ALA A 379 18.32 -6.35 9.76
N ILE A 380 17.45 -7.35 9.92
CA ILE A 380 16.06 -7.14 10.38
C ILE A 380 16.06 -6.51 11.77
N GLN A 381 16.79 -7.12 12.72
CA GLN A 381 16.85 -6.60 14.10
C GLN A 381 17.39 -5.17 14.14
N ARG A 382 18.42 -4.85 13.35
CA ARG A 382 18.96 -3.49 13.26
C ARG A 382 17.91 -2.49 12.74
N ALA A 383 17.21 -2.84 11.65
CA ALA A 383 16.19 -1.98 11.06
C ALA A 383 14.99 -1.78 12.00
N GLN A 384 14.60 -2.83 12.73
CA GLN A 384 13.52 -2.78 13.71
C GLN A 384 13.91 -1.98 14.95
N ALA A 385 15.14 -2.12 15.45
CA ALA A 385 15.62 -1.42 16.65
C ALA A 385 15.65 0.12 16.50
N GLU A 386 15.65 0.63 15.27
CA GLU A 386 15.57 2.07 15.01
C GLU A 386 14.16 2.65 15.20
N ARG A 387 13.11 1.80 15.19
CA ARG A 387 11.70 2.24 15.16
C ARG A 387 10.82 1.56 16.19
N LEU A 388 11.13 0.34 16.56
CA LEU A 388 10.33 -0.49 17.46
C LEU A 388 11.01 -0.64 18.82
N PRO A 389 10.26 -0.66 19.93
CA PRO A 389 10.79 -0.68 21.28
C PRO A 389 11.29 -2.09 21.69
N LEU A 390 12.26 -2.66 20.97
CA LEU A 390 12.73 -4.03 21.20
C LEU A 390 13.28 -4.22 22.61
N GLY A 391 14.08 -3.27 23.10
CA GLY A 391 14.66 -3.33 24.44
C GLY A 391 13.63 -3.15 25.54
N VAL A 392 12.67 -2.24 25.34
CA VAL A 392 11.52 -2.05 26.25
C VAL A 392 10.71 -3.33 26.38
N VAL A 393 10.39 -3.98 25.27
CA VAL A 393 9.63 -5.26 25.27
C VAL A 393 10.42 -6.35 25.96
N ALA A 394 11.72 -6.44 25.73
CA ALA A 394 12.58 -7.40 26.43
C ALA A 394 12.56 -7.17 27.96
N TYR A 395 12.61 -5.90 28.40
CA TYR A 395 12.47 -5.52 29.80
C TYR A 395 11.09 -5.91 30.36
N LEU A 396 9.99 -5.54 29.70
CA LEU A 396 8.63 -5.85 30.15
C LEU A 396 8.43 -7.36 30.36
N ASN A 397 8.88 -8.17 29.40
CA ASN A 397 8.73 -9.63 29.49
C ASN A 397 9.61 -10.27 30.57
N ALA A 398 10.77 -9.69 30.87
CA ALA A 398 11.69 -10.18 31.90
C ALA A 398 11.30 -9.71 33.30
N ALA A 399 11.07 -8.43 33.49
CA ALA A 399 10.80 -7.81 34.79
C ALA A 399 9.34 -7.94 35.23
N ARG A 400 8.39 -8.09 34.27
CA ARG A 400 6.93 -8.17 34.51
C ARG A 400 6.42 -7.10 35.49
N PRO A 401 6.70 -5.80 35.22
CA PRO A 401 6.25 -4.73 36.08
C PRO A 401 4.72 -4.75 36.22
N GLN A 402 4.24 -4.29 37.35
CA GLN A 402 2.81 -4.26 37.66
C GLN A 402 2.22 -2.89 37.32
N GLY A 403 0.92 -2.86 37.00
CA GLY A 403 0.17 -1.63 36.75
C GLY A 403 -0.51 -1.58 35.40
N VAL A 404 -1.49 -0.70 35.30
CA VAL A 404 -2.20 -0.43 34.03
C VAL A 404 -1.28 0.37 33.13
N LEU A 405 -1.13 -0.04 31.89
CA LEU A 405 -0.16 0.52 30.94
C LEU A 405 -0.69 1.76 30.24
N PHE A 406 0.10 2.85 30.24
CA PHE A 406 0.00 3.94 29.26
C PHE A 406 1.16 3.87 28.29
N ASN A 407 0.90 3.92 27.00
CA ASN A 407 1.91 3.74 25.96
C ASN A 407 1.84 4.78 24.85
N THR A 408 2.98 4.99 24.19
CA THR A 408 3.06 5.69 22.91
C THR A 408 2.18 5.03 21.86
N TYR A 409 1.41 5.82 21.12
CA TYR A 409 0.49 5.36 20.07
C TYR A 409 1.19 4.46 19.03
N ASN A 410 2.33 4.92 18.51
CA ASN A 410 3.07 4.20 17.46
C ASN A 410 3.60 2.83 17.91
N TRP A 411 3.79 2.60 19.20
CA TRP A 411 4.31 1.34 19.72
C TRP A 411 3.23 0.36 20.18
N GLY A 412 1.98 0.84 20.30
CA GLY A 412 0.88 0.00 20.76
C GLY A 412 0.72 -1.28 19.97
N GLY A 413 0.82 -1.21 18.64
CA GLY A 413 0.75 -2.38 17.76
C GLY A 413 1.84 -3.42 18.03
N TYR A 414 3.08 -2.96 18.27
CA TYR A 414 4.20 -3.86 18.59
C TYR A 414 4.09 -4.45 19.99
N LEU A 415 3.67 -3.66 20.96
CA LEU A 415 3.39 -4.13 22.35
C LEU A 415 2.32 -5.21 22.35
N LEU A 416 1.23 -5.04 21.64
CA LEU A 416 0.19 -6.06 21.45
C LEU A 416 0.73 -7.40 20.96
N PHE A 417 1.69 -7.37 20.05
CA PHE A 417 2.26 -8.56 19.44
C PHE A 417 3.34 -9.19 20.34
N ALA A 418 4.26 -8.38 20.85
CA ALA A 418 5.50 -8.87 21.47
C ALA A 418 5.47 -8.87 23.01
N ALA A 419 4.51 -8.16 23.63
CA ALA A 419 4.27 -8.13 25.09
C ALA A 419 2.77 -8.25 25.40
N PRO A 420 2.08 -9.34 24.98
CA PRO A 420 0.63 -9.46 25.03
C PRO A 420 0.05 -9.50 26.45
N ASP A 421 0.88 -9.73 27.48
CA ASP A 421 0.48 -9.68 28.89
C ASP A 421 0.20 -8.25 29.40
N PHE A 422 0.52 -7.23 28.60
CA PHE A 422 0.34 -5.82 28.90
C PHE A 422 -0.69 -5.18 27.96
N PRO A 423 -2.00 -5.20 28.30
CA PRO A 423 -3.02 -4.54 27.47
C PRO A 423 -2.70 -3.06 27.27
N VAL A 424 -2.74 -2.61 26.01
CA VAL A 424 -2.33 -1.25 25.67
C VAL A 424 -3.40 -0.20 25.98
N PHE A 425 -2.99 1.05 26.15
CA PHE A 425 -3.90 2.20 26.22
C PHE A 425 -4.46 2.53 24.83
N VAL A 426 -3.59 2.64 23.84
CA VAL A 426 -3.92 2.92 22.43
C VAL A 426 -2.95 2.20 21.49
N ASP A 427 -3.38 1.99 20.25
CA ASP A 427 -2.59 1.45 19.15
C ASP A 427 -3.08 2.00 17.80
N GLY A 428 -2.56 1.50 16.68
CA GLY A 428 -2.88 1.96 15.32
C GLY A 428 -4.30 1.71 14.83
N ARG A 429 -5.20 1.08 15.61
CA ARG A 429 -6.61 0.86 15.27
C ARG A 429 -7.45 2.12 15.55
N THR A 430 -7.14 3.20 14.86
CA THR A 430 -7.73 4.53 15.10
C THR A 430 -9.26 4.55 15.02
N ASP A 431 -9.84 3.67 14.22
CA ASP A 431 -11.29 3.52 14.05
C ASP A 431 -11.99 2.90 15.27
N LEU A 432 -11.24 2.23 16.14
CA LEU A 432 -11.70 1.70 17.44
C LEU A 432 -11.72 2.79 18.52
N TYR A 433 -10.73 3.67 18.49
CA TYR A 433 -10.58 4.75 19.46
C TYR A 433 -11.26 6.00 18.92
N ASP A 434 -12.25 6.54 19.61
CA ASP A 434 -12.91 7.78 19.22
C ASP A 434 -12.01 9.01 19.41
N ASP A 435 -12.44 10.15 18.84
CA ASP A 435 -11.73 11.42 18.96
C ASP A 435 -11.52 11.85 20.41
N ALA A 436 -12.46 11.52 21.31
CA ALA A 436 -12.38 11.90 22.72
C ALA A 436 -11.21 11.20 23.40
N LEU A 437 -11.08 9.87 23.24
CA LEU A 437 -9.98 9.11 23.83
C LEU A 437 -8.63 9.46 23.21
N LEU A 438 -8.57 9.63 21.88
CA LEU A 438 -7.33 10.01 21.21
C LEU A 438 -6.86 11.42 21.59
N THR A 439 -7.80 12.36 21.82
CA THR A 439 -7.50 13.70 22.31
C THR A 439 -7.02 13.65 23.78
N GLU A 440 -7.66 12.82 24.60
CA GLU A 440 -7.25 12.61 25.98
C GLU A 440 -5.83 12.01 26.07
N TRP A 441 -5.56 10.97 25.26
CA TRP A 441 -4.23 10.38 25.13
C TRP A 441 -3.20 11.42 24.70
N LEU A 442 -3.50 12.23 23.67
CA LEU A 442 -2.58 13.23 23.15
C LEU A 442 -2.24 14.31 24.20
N ARG A 443 -3.24 14.78 24.93
CA ARG A 443 -3.05 15.76 26.02
C ARG A 443 -2.12 15.19 27.09
N ALA A 444 -2.33 13.95 27.52
CA ALA A 444 -1.45 13.29 28.47
C ALA A 444 -0.03 13.11 27.90
N TYR A 445 0.09 12.58 26.67
CA TYR A 445 1.36 12.36 25.99
C TYR A 445 2.17 13.65 25.79
N SER A 446 1.49 14.77 25.52
CA SER A 446 2.12 16.10 25.42
C SER A 446 2.48 16.73 26.77
N GLY A 447 2.21 16.04 27.89
CA GLY A 447 2.48 16.54 29.24
C GLY A 447 1.40 17.47 29.81
N VAL A 448 0.29 17.68 29.03
CA VAL A 448 -0.86 18.46 29.47
C VAL A 448 -1.87 17.56 30.15
N ALA A 449 -2.29 17.88 31.39
CA ALA A 449 -3.31 17.13 32.15
C ALA A 449 -3.01 15.61 32.33
N TRP A 450 -1.73 15.19 32.22
CA TRP A 450 -1.36 13.78 32.31
C TRP A 450 -1.72 13.14 33.66
N ARG A 451 -1.64 13.92 34.77
CA ARG A 451 -2.01 13.42 36.11
C ARG A 451 -3.49 13.06 36.19
N GLU A 452 -4.38 13.90 35.66
CA GLU A 452 -5.82 13.64 35.62
C GLU A 452 -6.15 12.38 34.81
N VAL A 453 -5.48 12.21 33.67
CA VAL A 453 -5.65 11.02 32.81
C VAL A 453 -5.14 9.77 33.51
N PHE A 454 -3.96 9.86 34.15
CA PHE A 454 -3.36 8.72 34.84
C PHE A 454 -4.16 8.30 36.08
N GLU A 455 -4.72 9.24 36.79
CA GLU A 455 -5.64 8.93 37.93
C GLU A 455 -6.92 8.29 37.41
N ARG A 456 -7.56 8.86 36.37
CA ARG A 456 -8.80 8.32 35.81
C ARG A 456 -8.66 6.88 35.34
N TRP A 457 -7.57 6.57 34.69
CA TRP A 457 -7.31 5.24 34.15
C TRP A 457 -6.48 4.34 35.08
N SER A 458 -6.18 4.79 36.30
CA SER A 458 -5.36 4.07 37.29
C SER A 458 -4.01 3.63 36.72
N ILE A 459 -3.36 4.48 35.93
CA ILE A 459 -2.08 4.19 35.27
C ILE A 459 -0.99 3.99 36.33
N GLY A 460 -0.33 2.83 36.28
CA GLY A 460 0.79 2.48 37.15
C GLY A 460 2.08 2.15 36.39
N LEU A 461 1.96 1.94 35.06
CA LEU A 461 3.07 1.60 34.16
C LEU A 461 3.03 2.49 32.92
N VAL A 462 4.17 3.07 32.53
CA VAL A 462 4.25 3.97 31.38
C VAL A 462 5.38 3.56 30.46
N VAL A 463 5.11 3.46 29.16
CA VAL A 463 6.08 3.16 28.08
C VAL A 463 6.06 4.29 27.05
N LEU A 464 7.17 5.01 26.93
CA LEU A 464 7.28 6.18 26.06
C LEU A 464 8.57 6.16 25.24
N GLU A 465 8.59 6.93 24.16
CA GLU A 465 9.87 7.35 23.57
C GLU A 465 10.65 8.17 24.61
N ARG A 466 11.96 7.95 24.65
CA ARG A 466 12.87 8.47 25.66
C ARG A 466 12.83 10.00 25.81
N ASP A 467 12.74 10.69 24.66
CA ASP A 467 12.92 12.16 24.60
C ASP A 467 11.60 12.93 24.49
N THR A 468 10.50 12.35 25.02
CA THR A 468 9.19 13.02 25.05
C THR A 468 9.05 13.96 26.24
N THR A 469 8.18 14.95 26.09
CA THR A 469 7.85 15.88 27.18
C THR A 469 7.34 15.15 28.43
N LEU A 470 6.45 14.15 28.23
CA LEU A 470 5.92 13.38 29.34
C LEU A 470 7.01 12.57 30.05
N ALA A 471 7.95 11.96 29.31
CA ALA A 471 9.07 11.25 29.92
C ALA A 471 9.94 12.17 30.78
N ALA A 472 10.20 13.40 30.32
CA ALA A 472 10.93 14.40 31.12
C ALA A 472 10.18 14.82 32.39
N LEU A 473 8.84 14.93 32.33
CA LEU A 473 8.02 15.23 33.49
C LEU A 473 8.05 14.09 34.51
N LEU A 474 7.90 12.83 34.06
CA LEU A 474 7.91 11.66 34.92
C LEU A 474 9.26 11.43 35.63
N ARG A 475 10.40 11.74 34.96
CA ARG A 475 11.73 11.68 35.58
C ARG A 475 11.87 12.62 36.78
N ASN A 476 11.17 13.74 36.74
CA ASN A 476 11.23 14.77 37.81
C ASN A 476 10.06 14.65 38.81
N ASP A 477 9.16 13.69 38.63
CA ASP A 477 8.02 13.50 39.51
C ASP A 477 8.36 12.50 40.64
N PRO A 478 8.11 12.85 41.94
CA PRO A 478 8.46 11.99 43.06
C PRO A 478 7.69 10.68 43.12
N ASP A 479 6.50 10.61 42.50
CA ASP A 479 5.65 9.43 42.53
C ASP A 479 6.03 8.41 41.46
N TRP A 480 6.99 8.76 40.58
CA TRP A 480 7.41 7.91 39.46
C TRP A 480 8.87 7.53 39.55
N ARG A 481 9.21 6.36 39.02
CA ARG A 481 10.59 5.88 38.91
C ARG A 481 10.83 5.36 37.49
N GLU A 482 11.88 5.85 36.82
CA GLU A 482 12.38 5.26 35.59
C GLU A 482 13.07 3.93 35.94
N THR A 483 12.50 2.81 35.47
CA THR A 483 12.98 1.47 35.77
C THR A 483 13.75 0.84 34.61
N TYR A 484 13.58 1.38 33.40
CA TYR A 484 14.34 1.01 32.22
C TYR A 484 14.47 2.21 31.28
N SER A 485 15.62 2.31 30.58
CA SER A 485 15.81 3.25 29.48
C SER A 485 16.86 2.72 28.52
N ASP A 486 16.64 2.91 27.21
CA ASP A 486 17.60 2.66 26.14
C ASP A 486 17.72 3.85 25.18
N GLN A 487 18.17 3.64 23.95
CA GLN A 487 18.37 4.73 22.98
C GLN A 487 17.07 5.38 22.53
N ILE A 488 15.97 4.62 22.47
CA ILE A 488 14.70 5.10 21.91
C ILE A 488 13.57 5.13 22.94
N GLY A 489 13.60 4.29 23.98
CA GLY A 489 12.49 4.08 24.89
C GLY A 489 12.84 4.22 26.35
N ALA A 490 11.82 4.49 27.16
CA ALA A 490 11.88 4.50 28.61
C ALA A 490 10.63 3.87 29.22
N VAL A 491 10.79 3.22 30.38
CA VAL A 491 9.72 2.63 31.19
C VAL A 491 9.70 3.28 32.55
N PHE A 492 8.51 3.68 32.99
CA PHE A 492 8.28 4.28 34.29
C PHE A 492 7.25 3.46 35.08
N GLU A 493 7.51 3.26 36.35
CA GLU A 493 6.60 2.62 37.30
C GLU A 493 6.20 3.60 38.39
N ARG A 494 4.93 3.56 38.80
CA ARG A 494 4.45 4.35 39.95
C ARG A 494 5.03 3.75 41.23
N ARG A 495 5.50 4.60 42.14
CA ARG A 495 6.09 4.19 43.43
C ARG A 495 5.04 3.71 44.42
#